data_2a67f73db77f958372d24985d63ed830
#
_entry.id   2a67f73db77f958372d24985d63ed830
#
_cell.length_a   1.000
_cell.length_b   1.000
_cell.length_c   1.000
_cell.angle_alpha   90.00
_cell.angle_beta   90.00
_cell.angle_gamma   90.00
#
_symmetry.space_group_name_H-M   'P 1'
#
loop_
_entity.id
_entity.type
_entity.pdbx_description
1 polymer ?
#
loop_
_entity_poly.entity_id
_entity_poly.type
_entity_poly.pdbx_seq_one_letter_code
_entity_poly.pdbx_strand_id
1 'polypeptide(L)'
;MEIMKKILLTFMFVMATPVIAADHTVEMLSSSNGEMMVFKPAVLKIAPGDSVTWKATNPGHNTASIAEMTPDASLEWNGKINEELKITFTKEGVYGYKCTPHYVLGMIGIIAVGDNLANLVASSEFAAAEEKKFATNKERFTSYINQLK
;
A
#
# COMPACT_ATOMS: atom_id res chain seq x y z
N MET A 1 11.81 35.89 56.73
CA MET A 1 10.73 36.20 55.79
C MET A 1 10.93 35.33 54.57
N GLU A 2 10.35 34.12 54.59
CA GLU A 2 10.52 33.14 53.52
C GLU A 2 9.45 33.39 52.43
N ILE A 3 9.93 33.61 51.21
CA ILE A 3 9.08 33.76 50.05
C ILE A 3 8.81 32.34 49.48
N MET A 4 7.67 31.77 49.83
CA MET A 4 7.17 30.52 49.21
C MET A 4 6.86 30.73 47.75
N LYS A 5 7.76 30.27 46.84
CA LYS A 5 7.49 30.18 45.41
C LYS A 5 6.49 29.07 45.17
N LYS A 6 5.25 29.43 44.89
CA LYS A 6 4.23 28.50 44.40
C LYS A 6 4.58 28.12 42.96
N ILE A 7 5.09 26.90 42.76
CA ILE A 7 5.26 26.31 41.42
C ILE A 7 3.88 25.85 40.97
N LEU A 8 3.30 26.59 40.04
CA LEU A 8 2.07 26.20 39.37
C LEU A 8 2.41 25.15 38.31
N LEU A 9 2.19 23.86 38.60
CA LEU A 9 2.37 22.76 37.68
C LEU A 9 1.17 22.73 36.75
N THR A 10 1.29 23.32 35.55
CA THR A 10 0.27 23.26 34.51
C THR A 10 0.27 21.86 33.91
N PHE A 11 -0.71 21.05 34.28
CA PHE A 11 -0.91 19.73 33.70
C PHE A 11 -1.49 19.89 32.28
N MET A 12 -0.63 19.76 31.27
CA MET A 12 -1.04 19.82 29.86
C MET A 12 -1.72 18.48 29.53
N PHE A 13 -3.05 18.46 29.53
CA PHE A 13 -3.86 17.29 29.16
C PHE A 13 -3.79 17.12 27.63
N VAL A 14 -2.95 16.20 27.18
CA VAL A 14 -2.89 15.81 25.75
C VAL A 14 -4.11 14.96 25.45
N MET A 15 -5.09 15.54 24.79
CA MET A 15 -6.26 14.83 24.28
C MET A 15 -5.80 13.96 23.11
N ALA A 16 -5.62 12.66 23.34
CA ALA A 16 -5.44 11.68 22.27
C ALA A 16 -6.77 11.54 21.51
N THR A 17 -6.82 12.03 20.28
CA THR A 17 -7.96 11.76 19.38
C THR A 17 -7.93 10.30 18.96
N PRO A 18 -9.05 9.54 19.05
CA PRO A 18 -9.08 8.17 18.57
C PRO A 18 -8.82 8.17 17.05
N VAL A 19 -7.79 7.47 16.61
CA VAL A 19 -7.58 7.18 15.20
C VAL A 19 -8.56 6.07 14.82
N ILE A 20 -9.55 6.40 14.02
CA ILE A 20 -10.51 5.43 13.49
C ILE A 20 -9.86 4.79 12.27
N ALA A 21 -9.69 3.46 12.29
CA ALA A 21 -9.22 2.69 11.14
C ALA A 21 -10.19 2.82 9.96
N ALA A 22 -9.68 3.12 8.78
CA ALA A 22 -10.45 3.26 7.56
C ALA A 22 -10.43 1.97 6.72
N ASP A 23 -11.51 1.74 5.97
CA ASP A 23 -11.60 0.69 4.97
C ASP A 23 -11.47 1.28 3.56
N HIS A 24 -10.49 0.80 2.80
CA HIS A 24 -10.25 1.18 1.42
C HIS A 24 -10.65 0.04 0.48
N THR A 25 -11.07 0.38 -0.73
CA THR A 25 -11.41 -0.62 -1.76
C THR A 25 -10.51 -0.43 -2.97
N VAL A 26 -9.99 -1.54 -3.50
CA VAL A 26 -9.26 -1.62 -4.77
C VAL A 26 -10.03 -2.56 -5.69
N GLU A 27 -10.41 -2.07 -6.86
CA GLU A 27 -11.05 -2.90 -7.89
C GLU A 27 -10.00 -3.57 -8.77
N MET A 28 -10.22 -4.85 -9.09
CA MET A 28 -9.42 -5.60 -10.05
C MET A 28 -10.13 -5.56 -11.41
N LEU A 29 -9.51 -4.88 -12.39
CA LEU A 29 -10.16 -4.54 -13.66
C LEU A 29 -9.34 -5.01 -14.86
N SER A 30 -10.03 -5.57 -15.86
CA SER A 30 -9.43 -5.87 -17.16
C SER A 30 -9.09 -4.61 -17.95
N SER A 31 -9.87 -3.53 -17.75
CA SER A 31 -9.58 -2.21 -18.32
C SER A 31 -10.24 -1.08 -17.52
N SER A 32 -9.60 0.08 -17.49
CA SER A 32 -10.16 1.33 -16.94
C SER A 32 -9.51 2.52 -17.63
N ASN A 33 -10.30 3.49 -18.09
CA ASN A 33 -9.84 4.74 -18.72
C ASN A 33 -8.77 4.55 -19.82
N GLY A 34 -8.91 3.50 -20.64
CA GLY A 34 -7.98 3.20 -21.74
C GLY A 34 -6.74 2.40 -21.31
N GLU A 35 -6.53 2.15 -20.02
CA GLU A 35 -5.49 1.27 -19.54
C GLU A 35 -6.02 -0.17 -19.38
N MET A 36 -5.17 -1.13 -19.73
CA MET A 36 -5.48 -2.56 -19.62
C MET A 36 -4.82 -3.16 -18.36
N MET A 37 -5.49 -4.15 -17.77
CA MET A 37 -5.00 -4.93 -16.62
C MET A 37 -4.55 -4.01 -15.48
N VAL A 38 -5.51 -3.45 -14.74
CA VAL A 38 -5.29 -2.44 -13.72
C VAL A 38 -5.97 -2.76 -12.39
N PHE A 39 -5.32 -2.36 -11.31
CA PHE A 39 -5.95 -2.13 -10.01
C PHE A 39 -6.42 -0.67 -9.94
N LYS A 40 -7.59 -0.42 -9.34
CA LYS A 40 -8.12 0.94 -9.21
C LYS A 40 -8.65 1.23 -7.80
N PRO A 41 -8.06 2.17 -7.08
CA PRO A 41 -6.82 2.88 -7.40
C PRO A 41 -5.60 1.95 -7.39
N ALA A 42 -4.59 2.26 -8.20
CA ALA A 42 -3.36 1.46 -8.28
C ALA A 42 -2.34 1.85 -7.19
N VAL A 43 -2.42 3.08 -6.69
CA VAL A 43 -1.58 3.60 -5.59
C VAL A 43 -2.48 4.10 -4.49
N LEU A 44 -2.26 3.58 -3.27
CA LEU A 44 -2.94 4.02 -2.06
C LEU A 44 -1.92 4.51 -1.03
N LYS A 45 -2.27 5.59 -0.33
CA LYS A 45 -1.58 6.03 0.89
C LYS A 45 -2.58 5.90 2.04
N ILE A 46 -2.25 5.08 3.03
CA ILE A 46 -3.15 4.72 4.14
C ILE A 46 -2.44 4.85 5.48
N ALA A 47 -3.21 4.95 6.55
CA ALA A 47 -2.67 4.96 7.92
C ALA A 47 -2.42 3.53 8.44
N PRO A 48 -1.47 3.34 9.37
CA PRO A 48 -1.37 2.08 10.11
C PRO A 48 -2.67 1.75 10.83
N GLY A 49 -3.17 0.53 10.66
CA GLY A 49 -4.47 0.07 11.18
C GLY A 49 -5.58 0.06 10.13
N ASP A 50 -5.41 0.75 9.01
CA ASP A 50 -6.37 0.72 7.91
C ASP A 50 -6.40 -0.66 7.23
N SER A 51 -7.53 -0.95 6.57
CA SER A 51 -7.71 -2.17 5.79
C SER A 51 -7.90 -1.84 4.31
N VAL A 52 -7.47 -2.77 3.45
CA VAL A 52 -7.72 -2.73 2.01
C VAL A 52 -8.46 -3.98 1.60
N THR A 53 -9.56 -3.80 0.86
CA THR A 53 -10.33 -4.88 0.26
C THR A 53 -10.14 -4.85 -1.25
N TRP A 54 -9.60 -5.92 -1.82
CA TRP A 54 -9.54 -6.11 -3.27
C TRP A 54 -10.80 -6.82 -3.76
N LYS A 55 -11.52 -6.17 -4.67
CA LYS A 55 -12.74 -6.71 -5.29
C LYS A 55 -12.46 -7.24 -6.69
N ALA A 56 -12.89 -8.47 -6.96
CA ALA A 56 -12.85 -9.05 -8.31
C ALA A 56 -13.99 -8.47 -9.18
N THR A 57 -13.91 -7.17 -9.50
CA THR A 57 -14.92 -6.46 -10.30
C THR A 57 -15.03 -7.05 -11.70
N ASN A 58 -13.88 -7.41 -12.32
CA ASN A 58 -13.86 -8.27 -13.49
C ASN A 58 -13.26 -9.64 -13.14
N PRO A 59 -13.69 -10.72 -13.79
CA PRO A 59 -13.18 -12.06 -13.51
C PRO A 59 -11.75 -12.26 -14.05
N GLY A 60 -11.03 -13.25 -13.50
CA GLY A 60 -9.70 -13.65 -13.97
C GLY A 60 -8.54 -12.96 -13.25
N HIS A 61 -8.80 -12.25 -12.18
CA HIS A 61 -7.78 -11.52 -11.41
C HIS A 61 -7.64 -12.05 -9.99
N ASN A 62 -6.46 -11.82 -9.41
CA ASN A 62 -6.18 -11.98 -7.98
C ASN A 62 -5.31 -10.83 -7.47
N THR A 63 -5.06 -10.81 -6.18
CA THR A 63 -4.04 -9.98 -5.55
C THR A 63 -3.05 -10.86 -4.80
N ALA A 64 -1.76 -10.63 -5.02
CA ALA A 64 -0.67 -11.27 -4.29
C ALA A 64 0.42 -10.24 -4.01
N SER A 65 1.00 -10.28 -2.82
CA SER A 65 2.14 -9.42 -2.46
C SER A 65 3.37 -9.76 -3.30
N ILE A 66 4.27 -8.78 -3.41
CA ILE A 66 5.60 -8.96 -3.98
C ILE A 66 6.58 -8.94 -2.81
N ALA A 67 7.23 -10.07 -2.55
CA ALA A 67 8.08 -10.26 -1.38
C ALA A 67 9.17 -9.18 -1.23
N GLU A 68 9.82 -8.84 -2.34
CA GLU A 68 10.88 -7.83 -2.39
C GLU A 68 10.38 -6.39 -2.15
N MET A 69 9.08 -6.19 -2.19
CA MET A 69 8.42 -4.91 -1.91
C MET A 69 7.50 -4.98 -0.69
N THR A 70 7.77 -5.88 0.23
CA THR A 70 7.02 -6.03 1.49
C THR A 70 7.95 -5.73 2.65
N PRO A 71 7.56 -4.89 3.64
CA PRO A 71 8.44 -4.52 4.76
C PRO A 71 8.86 -5.71 5.64
N ASP A 72 8.11 -6.82 5.58
CA ASP A 72 8.33 -8.01 6.40
C ASP A 72 7.67 -9.21 5.73
N ALA A 73 8.40 -10.32 5.60
CA ALA A 73 7.90 -11.54 4.97
C ALA A 73 6.66 -12.15 5.65
N SER A 74 6.45 -11.88 6.95
CA SER A 74 5.24 -12.32 7.66
C SER A 74 3.96 -11.61 7.22
N LEU A 75 4.09 -10.55 6.41
CA LEU A 75 2.98 -9.72 5.91
C LEU A 75 2.63 -10.02 4.45
N GLU A 76 3.17 -11.10 3.89
CA GLU A 76 2.87 -11.54 2.55
C GLU A 76 1.46 -12.16 2.45
N TRP A 77 0.84 -11.99 1.30
CA TRP A 77 -0.45 -12.60 0.97
C TRP A 77 -0.46 -13.16 -0.45
N ASN A 78 -1.36 -14.12 -0.68
CA ASN A 78 -1.57 -14.70 -2.00
C ASN A 78 -3.04 -15.13 -2.14
N GLY A 79 -3.87 -14.23 -2.66
CA GLY A 79 -5.29 -14.46 -2.93
C GLY A 79 -5.51 -15.39 -4.12
N LYS A 80 -6.64 -16.10 -4.11
CA LYS A 80 -7.07 -16.94 -5.24
C LYS A 80 -7.67 -16.08 -6.36
N ILE A 81 -7.74 -16.66 -7.55
CA ILE A 81 -8.44 -16.00 -8.68
C ILE A 81 -9.92 -15.78 -8.32
N ASN A 82 -10.40 -14.56 -8.58
CA ASN A 82 -11.76 -14.09 -8.28
C ASN A 82 -12.11 -14.01 -6.78
N GLU A 83 -11.12 -14.12 -5.90
CA GLU A 83 -11.32 -13.94 -4.47
C GLU A 83 -11.39 -12.45 -4.10
N GLU A 84 -12.40 -12.08 -3.31
CA GLU A 84 -12.40 -10.82 -2.59
C GLU A 84 -11.55 -11.02 -1.32
N LEU A 85 -10.47 -10.27 -1.21
CA LEU A 85 -9.52 -10.39 -0.10
C LEU A 85 -9.44 -9.07 0.67
N LYS A 86 -9.56 -9.13 2.00
CA LYS A 86 -9.37 -7.98 2.90
C LYS A 86 -8.14 -8.19 3.78
N ILE A 87 -7.26 -7.19 3.84
CA ILE A 87 -6.06 -7.20 4.68
C ILE A 87 -5.98 -5.90 5.47
N THR A 88 -5.64 -6.01 6.75
CA THR A 88 -5.34 -4.87 7.63
C THR A 88 -3.84 -4.64 7.70
N PHE A 89 -3.40 -3.40 7.48
CA PHE A 89 -1.99 -3.01 7.44
C PHE A 89 -1.60 -2.27 8.71
N THR A 90 -0.81 -2.90 9.57
CA THR A 90 -0.38 -2.31 10.85
C THR A 90 1.06 -1.82 10.84
N LYS A 91 1.92 -2.35 9.94
CA LYS A 91 3.33 -1.98 9.85
C LYS A 91 3.54 -0.96 8.73
N GLU A 92 4.23 0.12 9.06
CA GLU A 92 4.58 1.15 8.08
C GLU A 92 5.55 0.64 7.02
N GLY A 93 5.44 1.17 5.82
CA GLY A 93 6.31 0.86 4.69
C GLY A 93 5.56 0.80 3.36
N VAL A 94 6.30 0.43 2.32
CA VAL A 94 5.80 0.21 0.96
C VAL A 94 5.45 -1.26 0.78
N TYR A 95 4.26 -1.51 0.26
CA TYR A 95 3.78 -2.84 -0.11
C TYR A 95 3.46 -2.86 -1.60
N GLY A 96 4.28 -3.56 -2.38
CA GLY A 96 4.00 -3.85 -3.78
C GLY A 96 3.16 -5.10 -3.91
N TYR A 97 2.21 -5.10 -4.84
CA TYR A 97 1.39 -6.27 -5.13
C TYR A 97 1.09 -6.40 -6.62
N LYS A 98 0.65 -7.59 -7.01
CA LYS A 98 0.46 -7.96 -8.40
C LYS A 98 -0.80 -8.81 -8.59
N CYS A 99 -1.31 -8.83 -9.81
CA CYS A 99 -2.18 -9.89 -10.29
C CYS A 99 -1.31 -10.99 -10.89
N THR A 100 -1.34 -12.18 -10.34
CA THR A 100 -0.42 -13.27 -10.73
C THR A 100 -0.51 -13.61 -12.22
N PRO A 101 -1.70 -13.87 -12.83
CA PRO A 101 -1.80 -14.20 -14.25
C PRO A 101 -1.47 -13.03 -15.19
N HIS A 102 -1.59 -11.78 -14.73
CA HIS A 102 -1.38 -10.61 -15.58
C HIS A 102 -0.15 -9.77 -15.19
N TYR A 103 0.73 -10.33 -14.36
CA TYR A 103 1.94 -9.64 -13.91
C TYR A 103 2.85 -9.24 -15.08
N VAL A 104 3.03 -10.14 -16.03
CA VAL A 104 3.82 -9.86 -17.24
C VAL A 104 3.24 -8.72 -18.09
N LEU A 105 1.96 -8.40 -17.94
CA LEU A 105 1.30 -7.27 -18.59
C LEU A 105 1.37 -5.98 -17.75
N GLY A 106 2.07 -6.01 -16.61
CA GLY A 106 2.20 -4.88 -15.71
C GLY A 106 0.96 -4.63 -14.85
N MET A 107 0.16 -5.66 -14.52
CA MET A 107 -0.93 -5.51 -13.54
C MET A 107 -0.37 -5.55 -12.12
N ILE A 108 -0.03 -4.37 -11.63
CA ILE A 108 0.60 -4.13 -10.32
C ILE A 108 -0.09 -2.99 -9.59
N GLY A 109 0.11 -2.95 -8.28
CA GLY A 109 -0.31 -1.83 -7.45
C GLY A 109 0.63 -1.62 -6.26
N ILE A 110 0.46 -0.50 -5.57
CA ILE A 110 1.31 -0.09 -4.45
C ILE A 110 0.44 0.47 -3.33
N ILE A 111 0.74 0.06 -2.10
CA ILE A 111 0.21 0.65 -0.88
C ILE A 111 1.37 1.24 -0.09
N ALA A 112 1.29 2.50 0.29
CA ALA A 112 2.17 3.13 1.27
C ALA A 112 1.41 3.25 2.59
N VAL A 113 1.95 2.64 3.64
CA VAL A 113 1.37 2.64 4.99
C VAL A 113 2.18 3.57 5.87
N GLY A 114 1.53 4.60 6.41
CA GLY A 114 2.17 5.61 7.27
C GLY A 114 3.18 6.47 6.54
N ASP A 115 3.99 7.17 7.32
CA ASP A 115 5.00 8.13 6.82
C ASP A 115 6.41 7.54 6.77
N ASN A 116 6.68 6.48 7.55
CA ASN A 116 7.98 5.83 7.58
C ASN A 116 8.10 4.76 6.50
N LEU A 117 8.49 5.17 5.30
CA LEU A 117 8.69 4.30 4.14
C LEU A 117 10.14 3.82 4.04
N ALA A 118 10.66 3.15 5.09
CA ALA A 118 12.06 2.74 5.18
C ALA A 118 12.52 1.83 4.02
N ASN A 119 11.61 1.06 3.42
CA ASN A 119 11.90 0.18 2.28
C ASN A 119 11.65 0.84 0.90
N LEU A 120 11.36 2.15 0.84
CA LEU A 120 11.04 2.84 -0.44
C LEU A 120 12.19 2.77 -1.46
N VAL A 121 13.44 2.94 -0.99
CA VAL A 121 14.61 2.90 -1.89
C VAL A 121 14.75 1.51 -2.52
N ALA A 122 14.76 0.46 -1.70
CA ALA A 122 14.85 -0.93 -2.17
C ALA A 122 13.67 -1.30 -3.09
N SER A 123 12.45 -0.89 -2.74
CA SER A 123 11.26 -1.09 -3.56
C SER A 123 11.36 -0.37 -4.91
N SER A 124 11.94 0.84 -4.94
CA SER A 124 12.15 1.61 -6.17
C SER A 124 13.16 0.93 -7.10
N GLU A 125 14.25 0.41 -6.55
CA GLU A 125 15.28 -0.31 -7.32
C GLU A 125 14.72 -1.61 -7.89
N PHE A 126 13.98 -2.38 -7.08
CA PHE A 126 13.29 -3.59 -7.53
C PHE A 126 12.30 -3.27 -8.66
N ALA A 127 11.42 -2.29 -8.46
CA ALA A 127 10.41 -1.89 -9.45
C ALA A 127 11.04 -1.52 -10.81
N ALA A 128 12.11 -0.73 -10.81
CA ALA A 128 12.82 -0.32 -12.02
C ALA A 128 13.50 -1.49 -12.76
N ALA A 129 13.93 -2.51 -12.02
CA ALA A 129 14.50 -3.72 -12.61
C ALA A 129 13.41 -4.65 -13.16
N GLU A 130 12.32 -4.79 -12.40
CA GLU A 130 11.25 -5.75 -12.69
C GLU A 130 10.38 -5.33 -13.87
N GLU A 131 10.04 -4.03 -13.98
CA GLU A 131 9.19 -3.53 -15.07
C GLU A 131 9.79 -3.71 -16.47
N LYS A 132 11.12 -3.86 -16.58
CA LYS A 132 11.80 -4.18 -17.83
C LYS A 132 11.40 -5.54 -18.39
N LYS A 133 10.95 -6.45 -17.54
CA LYS A 133 10.48 -7.80 -17.88
C LYS A 133 9.03 -7.80 -18.36
N PHE A 134 8.27 -6.72 -18.16
CA PHE A 134 6.89 -6.64 -18.60
C PHE A 134 6.80 -6.62 -20.13
N ALA A 135 5.82 -7.30 -20.69
CA ALA A 135 5.55 -7.28 -22.13
C ALA A 135 4.94 -5.93 -22.56
N THR A 136 4.13 -5.34 -21.68
CA THR A 136 3.49 -4.02 -21.85
C THR A 136 3.66 -3.19 -20.58
N ASN A 137 3.34 -1.88 -20.62
CA ASN A 137 3.35 -1.00 -19.45
C ASN A 137 4.70 -0.94 -18.71
N LYS A 138 5.79 -0.88 -19.45
CA LYS A 138 7.17 -1.02 -18.97
C LYS A 138 7.67 0.08 -18.03
N GLU A 139 6.88 1.16 -17.86
CA GLU A 139 7.20 2.27 -16.96
C GLU A 139 6.17 2.41 -15.83
N ARG A 140 5.19 1.50 -15.76
CA ARG A 140 4.07 1.59 -14.83
C ARG A 140 4.51 1.51 -13.38
N PHE A 141 5.43 0.61 -13.06
CA PHE A 141 5.94 0.45 -11.70
C PHE A 141 6.67 1.70 -11.22
N THR A 142 7.61 2.21 -12.00
CA THR A 142 8.33 3.45 -11.70
C THR A 142 7.37 4.64 -11.59
N SER A 143 6.37 4.73 -12.48
CA SER A 143 5.34 5.78 -12.42
C SER A 143 4.54 5.74 -11.10
N TYR A 144 4.20 4.56 -10.61
CA TYR A 144 3.46 4.42 -9.36
C TYR A 144 4.33 4.72 -8.13
N ILE A 145 5.57 4.22 -8.09
CA ILE A 145 6.53 4.49 -7.01
C ILE A 145 6.82 5.99 -6.89
N ASN A 146 6.93 6.72 -8.00
CA ASN A 146 7.21 8.15 -7.98
C ASN A 146 6.10 8.98 -7.34
N GLN A 147 4.89 8.47 -7.22
CA GLN A 147 3.80 9.12 -6.49
C GLN A 147 3.98 9.07 -4.97
N LEU A 148 4.94 8.30 -4.46
CA LEU A 148 5.27 8.20 -3.04
C LEU A 148 6.38 9.16 -2.59
N LYS A 149 7.08 9.79 -3.54
CA LYS A 149 8.23 10.69 -3.28
C LYS A 149 7.78 12.12 -3.01
#